data_330056c1cbba5a786d8ad4606ca0d9ba
#
_entry.id   330056c1cbba5a786d8ad4606ca0d9ba
#
_cell.length_a   1.000
_cell.length_b   1.000
_cell.length_c   1.000
_cell.angle_alpha   90.00
_cell.angle_beta   90.00
_cell.angle_gamma   90.00
#
_symmetry.space_group_name_H-M   'P 1'
#
loop_
_entity.id
_entity.type
_entity.pdbx_description
1 polymer ?
#
loop_
_entity_poly.entity_id
_entity_poly.type
_entity_poly.pdbx_seq_one_letter_code
_entity_poly.pdbx_strand_id
1 'polypeptide(L)'
;MLNRNFDLDIKSNYSLEKSNTFGLDIASESFFIVKNLKDLKNILSENKTKKITVLGGGSNILFTKFLDGLCLKIGLKGIDIIEEDKNNVVIKVMAGENWHDFVLWCVNKGFGGIENLSLIPGLVGAAPIQNIGAYGVELKDVFISCNTVNIKDQTEKEFDQKNCLFGYRTSRFKTIDKNIYIITSIKIRLTKEKHKYNISYGSVKQEIGNMEINLESISEAIIKIRKSKLPDTNILGNCGSFFKNPVINESKYFTLKKKFPSMPGFKIEKNKYKISAAWLIEFLKYKGRSIGNVGVYK
;
A
#
# COMPACT_ATOMS: atom_id res chain seq x y z
N MET A 1 -37.80 -21.09 6.45
CA MET A 1 -36.51 -20.40 6.25
C MET A 1 -36.59 -19.72 4.90
N LEU A 2 -36.74 -18.40 4.86
CA LEU A 2 -36.78 -17.63 3.62
C LEU A 2 -35.34 -17.61 3.02
N ASN A 3 -35.13 -18.37 1.94
CA ASN A 3 -33.96 -18.22 1.09
C ASN A 3 -33.97 -16.77 0.52
N ARG A 4 -33.32 -15.84 1.19
CA ARG A 4 -33.01 -14.56 0.60
C ARG A 4 -31.80 -14.77 -0.32
N ASN A 5 -32.07 -15.23 -1.55
CA ASN A 5 -31.09 -15.13 -2.61
C ASN A 5 -30.84 -13.63 -2.83
N PHE A 6 -29.77 -13.11 -2.28
CA PHE A 6 -29.26 -11.81 -2.71
C PHE A 6 -28.70 -12.02 -4.11
N ASP A 7 -29.26 -11.31 -5.07
CA ASP A 7 -28.80 -11.36 -6.48
C ASP A 7 -27.44 -10.61 -6.56
N LEU A 8 -26.39 -11.28 -6.04
CA LEU A 8 -25.03 -10.77 -6.06
C LEU A 8 -24.39 -11.16 -7.41
N ASP A 9 -23.95 -10.20 -8.20
CA ASP A 9 -23.27 -10.41 -9.50
C ASP A 9 -21.89 -11.08 -9.29
N ILE A 10 -21.90 -12.35 -8.89
CA ILE A 10 -20.70 -13.17 -8.73
C ILE A 10 -20.30 -13.72 -10.10
N LYS A 11 -19.12 -13.33 -10.55
CA LYS A 11 -18.56 -13.79 -11.83
C LYS A 11 -17.76 -15.06 -11.62
N SER A 12 -18.00 -16.08 -12.44
CA SER A 12 -17.25 -17.33 -12.44
C SER A 12 -16.12 -17.30 -13.47
N ASN A 13 -15.03 -17.99 -13.17
CA ASN A 13 -13.85 -18.09 -14.03
C ASN A 13 -13.38 -16.72 -14.57
N TYR A 14 -13.27 -15.73 -13.67
CA TYR A 14 -13.03 -14.34 -14.02
C TYR A 14 -11.53 -14.06 -14.16
N SER A 15 -11.10 -13.49 -15.30
CA SER A 15 -9.71 -13.04 -15.50
C SER A 15 -9.36 -11.89 -14.55
N LEU A 16 -8.24 -12.04 -13.84
CA LEU A 16 -7.67 -11.03 -12.97
C LEU A 16 -6.61 -10.15 -13.66
N GLU A 17 -6.42 -10.27 -14.97
CA GLU A 17 -5.42 -9.53 -15.74
C GLU A 17 -5.48 -8.02 -15.45
N LYS A 18 -6.68 -7.43 -15.54
CA LYS A 18 -6.94 -6.00 -15.23
C LYS A 18 -7.05 -5.71 -13.74
N SER A 19 -6.80 -6.68 -12.88
CA SER A 19 -6.91 -6.57 -11.41
C SER A 19 -5.59 -6.79 -10.69
N ASN A 20 -4.48 -6.86 -11.44
CA ASN A 20 -3.12 -6.89 -10.89
C ASN A 20 -2.18 -6.07 -11.78
N THR A 21 -1.17 -5.46 -11.16
CA THR A 21 -0.24 -4.54 -11.87
C THR A 21 0.85 -5.25 -12.65
N PHE A 22 0.99 -6.57 -12.52
CA PHE A 22 1.82 -7.37 -13.42
C PHE A 22 1.15 -7.66 -14.77
N GLY A 23 -0.17 -7.47 -14.89
CA GLY A 23 -0.92 -7.83 -16.08
C GLY A 23 -0.95 -9.34 -16.37
N LEU A 24 -0.85 -10.15 -15.30
CA LEU A 24 -0.91 -11.60 -15.45
C LEU A 24 -2.35 -12.06 -15.65
N ASP A 25 -2.61 -12.76 -16.75
CA ASP A 25 -3.91 -13.36 -17.04
C ASP A 25 -4.07 -14.67 -16.26
N ILE A 26 -4.49 -14.51 -15.02
CA ILE A 26 -4.83 -15.60 -14.12
C ILE A 26 -6.31 -15.51 -13.79
N ALA A 27 -7.03 -16.62 -13.90
CA ALA A 27 -8.45 -16.65 -13.57
C ALA A 27 -8.69 -16.94 -12.08
N SER A 28 -9.79 -16.38 -11.56
CA SER A 28 -10.37 -16.69 -10.25
C SER A 28 -11.63 -17.55 -10.43
N GLU A 29 -11.79 -18.58 -9.59
CA GLU A 29 -13.00 -19.45 -9.58
C GLU A 29 -14.27 -18.61 -9.44
N SER A 30 -14.29 -17.71 -8.47
CA SER A 30 -15.39 -16.78 -8.24
C SER A 30 -14.82 -15.38 -7.96
N PHE A 31 -15.46 -14.35 -8.49
CA PHE A 31 -15.03 -12.97 -8.34
C PHE A 31 -16.22 -12.05 -8.03
N PHE A 32 -16.06 -11.15 -7.07
CA PHE A 32 -17.06 -10.16 -6.72
C PHE A 32 -16.44 -8.83 -6.37
N ILE A 33 -17.07 -7.71 -6.80
CA ILE A 33 -16.66 -6.36 -6.44
C ILE A 33 -17.54 -5.87 -5.29
N VAL A 34 -16.93 -5.66 -4.13
CA VAL A 34 -17.59 -5.15 -2.93
C VAL A 34 -17.78 -3.65 -3.03
N LYS A 35 -19.01 -3.18 -3.26
CA LYS A 35 -19.33 -1.76 -3.39
C LYS A 35 -19.94 -1.13 -2.13
N ASN A 36 -20.47 -1.93 -1.21
CA ASN A 36 -21.02 -1.47 0.07
C ASN A 36 -20.84 -2.53 1.17
N LEU A 37 -21.02 -2.13 2.44
CA LEU A 37 -20.81 -3.02 3.58
C LEU A 37 -21.88 -4.12 3.70
N LYS A 38 -23.10 -3.86 3.24
CA LYS A 38 -24.17 -4.85 3.27
C LYS A 38 -23.84 -6.04 2.36
N ASP A 39 -23.41 -5.76 1.12
CA ASP A 39 -22.99 -6.79 0.17
C ASP A 39 -21.76 -7.55 0.68
N LEU A 40 -20.79 -6.86 1.29
CA LEU A 40 -19.64 -7.51 1.93
C LEU A 40 -20.09 -8.53 2.97
N LYS A 41 -20.96 -8.15 3.90
CA LYS A 41 -21.44 -9.05 4.95
C LYS A 41 -22.24 -10.21 4.39
N ASN A 42 -23.12 -9.94 3.42
CA ASN A 42 -23.94 -10.97 2.77
C ASN A 42 -23.08 -12.02 2.08
N ILE A 43 -22.13 -11.56 1.22
CA ILE A 43 -21.30 -12.50 0.46
C ILE A 43 -20.38 -13.33 1.36
N LEU A 44 -19.89 -12.76 2.46
CA LEU A 44 -19.11 -13.50 3.46
C LEU A 44 -19.98 -14.54 4.19
N SER A 45 -21.23 -14.20 4.55
CA SER A 45 -22.14 -15.10 5.26
C SER A 45 -22.56 -16.30 4.41
N GLU A 46 -22.72 -16.09 3.09
CA GLU A 46 -23.10 -17.14 2.14
C GLU A 46 -21.93 -18.05 1.72
N ASN A 47 -20.69 -17.58 1.86
CA ASN A 47 -19.50 -18.30 1.40
C ASN A 47 -18.56 -18.71 2.55
N LYS A 48 -19.09 -19.06 3.71
CA LYS A 48 -18.33 -19.40 4.93
C LYS A 48 -17.31 -20.53 4.76
N THR A 49 -17.56 -21.45 3.84
CA THR A 49 -16.70 -22.62 3.57
C THR A 49 -15.69 -22.37 2.46
N LYS A 50 -15.84 -21.29 1.68
CA LYS A 50 -14.91 -20.96 0.61
C LYS A 50 -13.67 -20.27 1.13
N LYS A 51 -12.56 -20.50 0.45
CA LYS A 51 -11.35 -19.71 0.63
C LYS A 51 -11.59 -18.29 0.13
N ILE A 52 -11.39 -17.30 0.99
CA ILE A 52 -11.56 -15.89 0.63
C ILE A 52 -10.19 -15.27 0.32
N THR A 53 -10.08 -14.65 -0.84
CA THR A 53 -8.95 -13.81 -1.20
C THR A 53 -9.41 -12.36 -1.34
N VAL A 54 -8.88 -11.48 -0.50
CA VAL A 54 -9.21 -10.04 -0.55
C VAL A 54 -8.22 -9.33 -1.46
N LEU A 55 -8.73 -8.65 -2.48
CA LEU A 55 -7.95 -7.95 -3.48
C LEU A 55 -8.22 -6.44 -3.44
N GLY A 56 -7.16 -5.66 -3.28
CA GLY A 56 -7.19 -4.21 -3.49
C GLY A 56 -6.86 -3.85 -4.94
N GLY A 57 -5.86 -2.98 -5.14
CA GLY A 57 -5.39 -2.61 -6.47
C GLY A 57 -4.49 -3.64 -7.17
N GLY A 58 -4.19 -4.78 -6.54
CA GLY A 58 -3.34 -5.82 -7.12
C GLY A 58 -1.88 -5.45 -7.30
N SER A 59 -1.41 -4.38 -6.65
CA SER A 59 -0.05 -3.83 -6.83
C SER A 59 1.01 -4.45 -5.93
N ASN A 60 0.63 -5.36 -5.03
CA ASN A 60 1.55 -6.05 -4.11
C ASN A 60 1.21 -7.54 -4.00
N ILE A 61 0.79 -8.13 -5.10
CA ILE A 61 0.46 -9.54 -5.21
C ILE A 61 1.05 -10.12 -6.48
N LEU A 62 1.55 -11.35 -6.42
CA LEU A 62 1.98 -12.14 -7.56
C LEU A 62 1.09 -13.38 -7.64
N PHE A 63 0.25 -13.43 -8.64
CA PHE A 63 -0.54 -14.62 -8.96
C PHE A 63 0.33 -15.61 -9.73
N THR A 64 0.47 -16.83 -9.22
CA THR A 64 1.30 -17.88 -9.84
C THR A 64 0.49 -19.07 -10.36
N LYS A 65 -0.82 -19.09 -10.06
CA LYS A 65 -1.74 -20.13 -10.50
C LYS A 65 -3.18 -19.65 -10.40
N PHE A 66 -4.10 -20.43 -10.95
CA PHE A 66 -5.54 -20.26 -10.77
C PHE A 66 -5.90 -20.01 -9.30
N LEU A 67 -6.80 -19.09 -9.06
CA LEU A 67 -7.19 -18.66 -7.73
C LEU A 67 -8.50 -19.38 -7.31
N ASP A 68 -8.34 -20.42 -6.50
CA ASP A 68 -9.46 -21.18 -5.95
C ASP A 68 -10.24 -20.34 -4.93
N GLY A 69 -11.55 -20.55 -4.89
CA GLY A 69 -12.48 -19.92 -3.96
C GLY A 69 -12.99 -18.56 -4.45
N LEU A 70 -13.25 -17.65 -3.53
CA LEU A 70 -13.86 -16.35 -3.82
C LEU A 70 -12.84 -15.21 -3.72
N CYS A 71 -12.64 -14.50 -4.81
CA CYS A 71 -11.87 -13.26 -4.86
C CYS A 71 -12.79 -12.06 -4.64
N LEU A 72 -12.60 -11.33 -3.56
CA LEU A 72 -13.31 -10.09 -3.22
C LEU A 72 -12.46 -8.87 -3.57
N LYS A 73 -12.80 -8.17 -4.64
CA LYS A 73 -12.18 -6.88 -4.97
C LYS A 73 -12.86 -5.76 -4.19
N ILE A 74 -12.09 -5.00 -3.44
CA ILE A 74 -12.63 -3.90 -2.63
C ILE A 74 -12.90 -2.69 -3.51
N GLY A 75 -14.17 -2.30 -3.59
CA GLY A 75 -14.65 -1.15 -4.35
C GLY A 75 -15.44 -0.13 -3.51
N LEU A 76 -15.26 -0.16 -2.17
CA LEU A 76 -15.92 0.79 -1.24
C LEU A 76 -15.40 2.21 -1.47
N LYS A 77 -16.28 3.15 -1.80
CA LYS A 77 -15.93 4.53 -2.17
C LYS A 77 -16.47 5.55 -1.18
N GLY A 78 -15.74 6.66 -1.02
CA GLY A 78 -16.10 7.83 -0.23
C GLY A 78 -14.91 8.43 0.50
N ILE A 79 -14.90 9.76 0.60
CA ILE A 79 -13.94 10.57 1.34
C ILE A 79 -14.75 11.60 2.12
N ASP A 80 -14.71 11.50 3.45
CA ASP A 80 -15.47 12.36 4.36
C ASP A 80 -14.52 13.10 5.30
N ILE A 81 -14.65 14.42 5.39
CA ILE A 81 -14.04 15.21 6.46
C ILE A 81 -14.95 15.05 7.68
N ILE A 82 -14.42 14.43 8.75
CA ILE A 82 -15.20 14.11 9.97
C ILE A 82 -14.93 15.06 11.14
N GLU A 83 -13.73 15.67 11.17
CA GLU A 83 -13.34 16.68 12.14
C GLU A 83 -12.42 17.69 11.44
N GLU A 84 -12.57 18.97 11.80
CA GLU A 84 -11.74 20.03 11.23
C GLU A 84 -11.58 21.15 12.25
N ASP A 85 -10.33 21.56 12.46
CA ASP A 85 -9.99 22.76 13.23
C ASP A 85 -9.10 23.71 12.40
N LYS A 86 -8.55 24.76 13.02
CA LYS A 86 -7.67 25.72 12.33
C LYS A 86 -6.42 25.05 11.76
N ASN A 87 -5.82 24.09 12.47
CA ASN A 87 -4.51 23.54 12.15
C ASN A 87 -4.57 22.14 11.52
N ASN A 88 -5.63 21.39 11.78
CA ASN A 88 -5.73 19.98 11.43
C ASN A 88 -7.08 19.62 10.83
N VAL A 89 -7.10 18.54 10.10
CA VAL A 89 -8.29 17.89 9.56
C VAL A 89 -8.21 16.38 9.82
N VAL A 90 -9.34 15.76 10.18
CA VAL A 90 -9.48 14.30 10.27
C VAL A 90 -10.37 13.85 9.13
N ILE A 91 -9.84 12.94 8.33
CA ILE A 91 -10.49 12.44 7.12
C ILE A 91 -10.74 10.95 7.28
N LYS A 92 -11.98 10.52 7.02
CA LYS A 92 -12.35 9.11 6.83
C LYS A 92 -12.36 8.80 5.35
N VAL A 93 -11.61 7.78 4.95
CA VAL A 93 -11.49 7.36 3.55
C VAL A 93 -11.86 5.91 3.44
N MET A 94 -12.72 5.59 2.47
CA MET A 94 -13.15 4.22 2.21
C MET A 94 -12.06 3.41 1.53
N ALA A 95 -12.00 2.12 1.84
CA ALA A 95 -10.91 1.22 1.47
C ALA A 95 -10.69 1.03 -0.04
N GLY A 96 -11.72 1.26 -0.85
CA GLY A 96 -11.68 1.13 -2.32
C GLY A 96 -11.23 2.41 -3.05
N GLU A 97 -10.90 3.50 -2.34
CA GLU A 97 -10.32 4.68 -2.99
C GLU A 97 -8.91 4.39 -3.49
N ASN A 98 -8.54 4.97 -4.64
CA ASN A 98 -7.17 4.91 -5.14
C ASN A 98 -6.28 5.73 -4.21
N TRP A 99 -5.15 5.16 -3.78
CA TRP A 99 -4.27 5.84 -2.85
C TRP A 99 -3.66 7.12 -3.44
N HIS A 100 -3.19 7.09 -4.68
CA HIS A 100 -2.57 8.26 -5.29
C HIS A 100 -3.58 9.38 -5.53
N ASP A 101 -4.77 9.06 -6.04
CA ASP A 101 -5.83 10.04 -6.26
C ASP A 101 -6.25 10.69 -4.95
N PHE A 102 -6.30 9.91 -3.85
CA PHE A 102 -6.55 10.43 -2.52
C PHE A 102 -5.44 11.38 -2.04
N VAL A 103 -4.18 11.05 -2.27
CA VAL A 103 -3.06 11.95 -1.95
C VAL A 103 -3.17 13.25 -2.72
N LEU A 104 -3.44 13.21 -4.03
CA LEU A 104 -3.63 14.40 -4.84
C LEU A 104 -4.84 15.24 -4.38
N TRP A 105 -5.94 14.57 -4.01
CA TRP A 105 -7.09 15.25 -3.43
C TRP A 105 -6.71 16.00 -2.14
N CYS A 106 -5.89 15.41 -1.27
CA CYS A 106 -5.40 16.08 -0.05
C CYS A 106 -4.50 17.27 -0.37
N VAL A 107 -3.53 17.12 -1.29
CA VAL A 107 -2.61 18.19 -1.72
C VAL A 107 -3.40 19.37 -2.28
N ASN A 108 -4.37 19.11 -3.16
CA ASN A 108 -5.22 20.16 -3.76
C ASN A 108 -6.11 20.88 -2.73
N LYS A 109 -6.41 20.24 -1.59
CA LYS A 109 -7.15 20.84 -0.47
C LYS A 109 -6.23 21.58 0.53
N GLY A 110 -4.92 21.56 0.32
CA GLY A 110 -3.95 22.09 1.27
C GLY A 110 -3.78 21.23 2.53
N PHE A 111 -4.04 19.92 2.46
CA PHE A 111 -3.92 18.99 3.58
C PHE A 111 -2.60 18.23 3.49
N GLY A 112 -1.65 18.53 4.42
CA GLY A 112 -0.29 18.00 4.42
C GLY A 112 -0.09 16.84 5.37
N GLY A 113 0.94 16.01 5.04
CA GLY A 113 1.40 14.86 5.83
C GLY A 113 1.48 13.55 5.04
N ILE A 114 0.94 13.50 3.82
CA ILE A 114 1.01 12.32 2.94
C ILE A 114 1.53 12.65 1.52
N GLU A 115 1.93 13.86 1.24
CA GLU A 115 2.46 14.30 -0.05
C GLU A 115 3.66 13.45 -0.51
N ASN A 116 4.51 13.02 0.44
CA ASN A 116 5.62 12.11 0.19
C ASN A 116 5.18 10.70 -0.25
N LEU A 117 3.92 10.35 -0.05
CA LEU A 117 3.35 9.04 -0.43
C LEU A 117 2.66 9.08 -1.80
N SER A 118 2.90 10.14 -2.58
CA SER A 118 2.40 10.30 -3.94
C SER A 118 2.86 9.17 -4.85
N LEU A 119 2.00 8.80 -5.83
CA LEU A 119 2.22 7.77 -6.84
C LEU A 119 2.50 6.36 -6.26
N ILE A 120 2.19 6.08 -4.99
CA ILE A 120 2.17 4.70 -4.48
C ILE A 120 0.94 4.02 -5.08
N PRO A 121 1.10 2.91 -5.82
CA PRO A 121 -0.04 2.22 -6.42
C PRO A 121 -0.84 1.44 -5.38
N GLY A 122 -2.10 1.22 -5.66
CA GLY A 122 -2.99 0.42 -4.82
C GLY A 122 -4.15 1.22 -4.23
N LEU A 123 -4.89 0.60 -3.34
CA LEU A 123 -6.07 1.18 -2.70
C LEU A 123 -5.80 1.54 -1.24
N VAL A 124 -6.57 2.50 -0.73
CA VAL A 124 -6.50 3.00 0.65
C VAL A 124 -6.57 1.87 1.69
N GLY A 125 -7.48 0.90 1.53
CA GLY A 125 -7.60 -0.22 2.46
C GLY A 125 -6.39 -1.18 2.50
N ALA A 126 -5.54 -1.16 1.47
CA ALA A 126 -4.30 -1.94 1.46
C ALA A 126 -3.14 -1.22 2.18
N ALA A 127 -3.26 0.09 2.40
CA ALA A 127 -2.20 0.90 2.97
C ALA A 127 -1.80 0.46 4.41
N PRO A 128 -2.74 0.17 5.34
CA PRO A 128 -2.40 -0.30 6.68
C PRO A 128 -1.81 -1.72 6.73
N ILE A 129 -2.07 -2.56 5.73
CA ILE A 129 -1.61 -3.96 5.72
C ILE A 129 -0.09 -4.05 5.91
N GLN A 130 0.65 -3.17 5.28
CA GLN A 130 2.10 -3.14 5.37
C GLN A 130 2.67 -1.77 5.76
N ASN A 131 1.85 -0.91 6.39
CA ASN A 131 2.29 0.41 6.77
C ASN A 131 3.05 1.07 5.61
N ILE A 132 2.34 1.38 4.52
CA ILE A 132 3.01 1.93 3.32
C ILE A 132 3.85 3.14 3.69
N GLY A 133 4.97 3.32 3.00
CA GLY A 133 5.87 4.42 3.29
C GLY A 133 6.88 4.63 2.18
N ALA A 134 7.23 5.88 1.97
CA ALA A 134 8.22 6.33 0.99
C ALA A 134 8.81 7.68 1.42
N TYR A 135 10.02 7.95 0.99
CA TYR A 135 10.68 9.26 1.15
C TYR A 135 10.59 9.86 2.57
N GLY A 136 10.80 9.01 3.58
CA GLY A 136 10.86 9.43 4.98
C GLY A 136 9.52 9.54 5.71
N VAL A 137 8.40 9.24 5.05
CA VAL A 137 7.04 9.25 5.63
C VAL A 137 6.44 7.85 5.57
N GLU A 138 5.71 7.44 6.60
CA GLU A 138 4.94 6.20 6.67
C GLU A 138 3.47 6.51 7.01
N LEU A 139 2.55 5.63 6.62
CA LEU A 139 1.13 5.79 6.93
C LEU A 139 0.89 5.99 8.44
N LYS A 140 1.61 5.25 9.29
CA LYS A 140 1.47 5.36 10.75
C LYS A 140 1.64 6.78 11.28
N ASP A 141 2.40 7.64 10.56
CA ASP A 141 2.71 9.00 11.03
C ASP A 141 1.47 9.90 11.06
N VAL A 142 0.45 9.57 10.27
CA VAL A 142 -0.83 10.29 10.17
C VAL A 142 -2.05 9.44 10.55
N PHE A 143 -1.88 8.14 10.78
CA PHE A 143 -2.96 7.19 10.98
C PHE A 143 -3.60 7.32 12.37
N ILE A 144 -4.93 7.35 12.43
CA ILE A 144 -5.71 7.32 13.65
C ILE A 144 -6.24 5.92 13.91
N SER A 145 -7.06 5.41 12.95
CA SER A 145 -7.71 4.11 13.08
C SER A 145 -8.13 3.55 11.72
N CYS A 146 -8.54 2.30 11.70
CA CYS A 146 -9.25 1.70 10.58
C CYS A 146 -10.46 0.89 11.05
N ASN A 147 -11.53 0.93 10.27
CA ASN A 147 -12.67 0.04 10.44
C ASN A 147 -12.46 -1.23 9.63
N THR A 148 -12.91 -2.34 10.19
CA THR A 148 -12.74 -3.66 9.59
C THR A 148 -14.00 -4.50 9.73
N VAL A 149 -14.13 -5.51 8.87
CA VAL A 149 -15.13 -6.59 8.98
C VAL A 149 -14.40 -7.91 9.14
N ASN A 150 -14.75 -8.69 10.14
CA ASN A 150 -14.21 -10.04 10.34
C ASN A 150 -14.76 -10.98 9.25
N ILE A 151 -13.88 -11.72 8.58
CA ILE A 151 -14.28 -12.61 7.48
C ILE A 151 -15.19 -13.73 7.95
N LYS A 152 -15.00 -14.26 9.17
CA LYS A 152 -15.69 -15.45 9.68
C LYS A 152 -17.09 -15.15 10.20
N ASP A 153 -17.24 -14.11 11.02
CA ASP A 153 -18.48 -13.79 11.74
C ASP A 153 -19.12 -12.46 11.33
N GLN A 154 -18.51 -11.72 10.39
CA GLN A 154 -18.96 -10.42 9.85
C GLN A 154 -19.08 -9.32 10.90
N THR A 155 -18.52 -9.49 12.09
CA THR A 155 -18.47 -8.44 13.11
C THR A 155 -17.59 -7.29 12.65
N GLU A 156 -18.01 -6.08 12.96
CA GLU A 156 -17.23 -4.87 12.72
C GLU A 156 -16.30 -4.61 13.90
N LYS A 157 -15.09 -4.18 13.62
CA LYS A 157 -14.10 -3.80 14.61
C LYS A 157 -13.26 -2.63 14.14
N GLU A 158 -13.07 -1.65 15.02
CA GLU A 158 -12.12 -0.57 14.81
C GLU A 158 -10.78 -0.90 15.48
N PHE A 159 -9.69 -0.64 14.77
CA PHE A 159 -8.33 -0.75 15.29
C PHE A 159 -7.67 0.61 15.24
N ASP A 160 -7.25 1.11 16.41
CA ASP A 160 -6.43 2.31 16.51
C ASP A 160 -4.98 2.07 16.08
N GLN A 161 -4.18 3.13 16.05
CA GLN A 161 -2.78 3.08 15.68
C GLN A 161 -1.97 2.08 16.53
N LYS A 162 -2.20 2.05 17.84
CA LYS A 162 -1.50 1.17 18.78
C LYS A 162 -1.83 -0.29 18.51
N ASN A 163 -3.10 -0.58 18.29
CA ASN A 163 -3.59 -1.93 18.03
C ASN A 163 -3.22 -2.44 16.64
N CYS A 164 -2.89 -1.57 15.68
CA CYS A 164 -2.40 -1.96 14.36
C CYS A 164 -0.99 -2.52 14.35
N LEU A 165 -0.20 -2.36 15.42
CA LEU A 165 1.15 -2.89 15.59
C LEU A 165 2.05 -2.59 14.39
N PHE A 166 2.04 -1.35 13.93
CA PHE A 166 2.81 -0.93 12.75
C PHE A 166 4.32 -1.05 12.95
N GLY A 167 4.98 -1.62 11.97
CA GLY A 167 6.42 -1.70 11.86
C GLY A 167 6.88 -1.49 10.42
N TYR A 168 8.17 -1.65 10.16
CA TYR A 168 8.72 -1.51 8.81
C TYR A 168 8.13 -2.53 7.85
N ARG A 169 7.27 -2.06 6.93
CA ARG A 169 6.53 -2.88 5.95
C ARG A 169 5.73 -4.02 6.59
N THR A 170 5.18 -3.80 7.77
CA THR A 170 4.38 -4.79 8.51
C THR A 170 3.31 -4.13 9.38
N SER A 171 2.29 -4.90 9.72
CA SER A 171 1.25 -4.58 10.69
C SER A 171 0.67 -5.88 11.26
N ARG A 172 -0.29 -5.76 12.19
CA ARG A 172 -1.06 -6.92 12.68
C ARG A 172 -1.80 -7.66 11.56
N PHE A 173 -2.31 -6.94 10.56
CA PHE A 173 -3.04 -7.54 9.42
C PHE A 173 -2.14 -8.37 8.49
N LYS A 174 -0.84 -8.19 8.56
CA LYS A 174 0.15 -8.99 7.82
C LYS A 174 0.74 -10.13 8.65
N THR A 175 0.51 -10.13 9.95
CA THR A 175 1.09 -11.07 10.93
C THR A 175 0.01 -11.84 11.68
N ILE A 176 -0.33 -11.42 12.90
CA ILE A 176 -1.21 -12.14 13.83
C ILE A 176 -2.66 -12.25 13.35
N ASP A 177 -3.16 -11.23 12.64
CA ASP A 177 -4.54 -11.20 12.10
C ASP A 177 -4.57 -11.37 10.58
N LYS A 178 -3.56 -12.03 10.02
CA LYS A 178 -3.51 -12.30 8.58
C LYS A 178 -4.73 -13.10 8.13
N ASN A 179 -5.43 -12.59 7.11
CA ASN A 179 -6.66 -13.17 6.55
C ASN A 179 -7.85 -13.28 7.52
N ILE A 180 -7.86 -12.49 8.60
CA ILE A 180 -8.98 -12.47 9.56
C ILE A 180 -9.92 -11.30 9.27
N TYR A 181 -9.37 -10.13 8.94
CA TYR A 181 -10.14 -8.91 8.76
C TYR A 181 -10.01 -8.32 7.36
N ILE A 182 -11.11 -7.73 6.89
CA ILE A 182 -11.14 -6.88 5.69
C ILE A 182 -11.22 -5.43 6.17
N ILE A 183 -10.27 -4.60 5.78
CA ILE A 183 -10.29 -3.16 6.07
C ILE A 183 -11.33 -2.51 5.16
N THR A 184 -12.23 -1.73 5.73
CA THR A 184 -13.34 -1.08 5.02
C THR A 184 -13.18 0.43 4.90
N SER A 185 -12.47 1.06 5.86
CA SER A 185 -12.09 2.46 5.81
C SER A 185 -10.89 2.73 6.71
N ILE A 186 -10.21 3.86 6.50
CA ILE A 186 -9.21 4.39 7.43
C ILE A 186 -9.60 5.80 7.88
N LYS A 187 -9.11 6.20 9.06
CA LYS A 187 -9.13 7.58 9.53
C LYS A 187 -7.69 8.08 9.66
N ILE A 188 -7.41 9.24 9.11
CA ILE A 188 -6.09 9.88 9.20
C ILE A 188 -6.25 11.33 9.64
N ARG A 189 -5.21 11.86 10.30
CA ARG A 189 -5.10 13.28 10.65
C ARG A 189 -4.05 13.94 9.82
N LEU A 190 -4.42 15.02 9.13
CA LEU A 190 -3.53 15.82 8.31
C LEU A 190 -3.47 17.26 8.82
N THR A 191 -2.42 17.98 8.47
CA THR A 191 -2.27 19.40 8.79
C THR A 191 -2.91 20.27 7.73
N LYS A 192 -3.48 21.42 8.13
CA LYS A 192 -4.01 22.47 7.24
C LYS A 192 -3.07 23.67 7.16
N GLU A 193 -2.38 23.93 8.24
CA GLU A 193 -1.40 25.02 8.38
C GLU A 193 -0.13 24.49 9.06
N LYS A 194 0.96 25.25 8.97
CA LYS A 194 2.25 24.97 9.64
C LYS A 194 2.76 23.55 9.31
N HIS A 195 2.71 23.17 8.04
CA HIS A 195 3.16 21.87 7.57
C HIS A 195 4.63 21.61 7.95
N LYS A 196 4.92 20.37 8.37
CA LYS A 196 6.29 19.90 8.58
C LYS A 196 6.72 19.09 7.36
N TYR A 197 7.33 19.74 6.41
CA TYR A 197 7.79 19.10 5.17
C TYR A 197 8.96 18.17 5.40
N ASN A 198 8.88 16.95 4.89
CA ASN A 198 9.98 15.99 4.93
C ASN A 198 10.66 15.93 3.55
N ILE A 199 11.72 16.69 3.38
CA ILE A 199 12.54 16.72 2.16
C ILE A 199 13.95 16.17 2.38
N SER A 200 14.21 15.54 3.53
CA SER A 200 15.54 15.04 3.92
C SER A 200 16.03 13.87 3.06
N TYR A 201 15.14 13.20 2.35
CA TYR A 201 15.51 12.15 1.42
C TYR A 201 16.22 12.77 0.21
N GLY A 202 17.51 12.50 0.02
CA GLY A 202 18.41 13.24 -0.85
C GLY A 202 17.93 13.57 -2.27
N SER A 203 17.20 12.65 -2.91
CA SER A 203 16.66 12.89 -4.26
C SER A 203 15.49 13.88 -4.29
N VAL A 204 14.72 14.01 -3.19
CA VAL A 204 13.56 14.93 -3.14
C VAL A 204 14.01 16.36 -3.16
N LYS A 205 14.98 16.72 -2.30
CA LYS A 205 15.55 18.07 -2.25
C LYS A 205 16.18 18.49 -3.58
N GLN A 206 16.88 17.56 -4.23
CA GLN A 206 17.49 17.80 -5.54
C GLN A 206 16.45 18.06 -6.63
N GLU A 207 15.35 17.29 -6.62
CA GLU A 207 14.29 17.42 -7.62
C GLU A 207 13.47 18.70 -7.45
N ILE A 208 13.21 19.14 -6.21
CA ILE A 208 12.58 20.44 -5.92
C ILE A 208 13.46 21.59 -6.40
N GLY A 209 14.80 21.48 -6.25
CA GLY A 209 15.75 22.51 -6.69
C GLY A 209 15.48 23.87 -6.04
N ASN A 210 15.20 24.89 -6.88
CA ASN A 210 14.92 26.27 -6.46
C ASN A 210 13.41 26.58 -6.33
N MET A 211 12.53 25.61 -6.51
CA MET A 211 11.08 25.84 -6.33
C MET A 211 10.75 26.10 -4.86
N GLU A 212 9.67 26.83 -4.62
CA GLU A 212 9.13 27.00 -3.28
C GLU A 212 8.73 25.63 -2.69
N ILE A 213 9.08 25.42 -1.41
CA ILE A 213 8.75 24.17 -0.71
C ILE A 213 7.33 24.25 -0.20
N ASN A 214 6.42 23.53 -0.83
CA ASN A 214 5.02 23.37 -0.46
C ASN A 214 4.55 21.96 -0.77
N LEU A 215 3.28 21.64 -0.46
CA LEU A 215 2.70 20.30 -0.66
C LEU A 215 2.75 19.87 -2.13
N GLU A 216 2.47 20.79 -3.04
CA GLU A 216 2.40 20.54 -4.47
C GLU A 216 3.79 20.23 -5.03
N SER A 217 4.79 21.10 -4.77
CA SER A 217 6.16 20.92 -5.25
C SER A 217 6.80 19.63 -4.72
N ILE A 218 6.49 19.23 -3.47
CA ILE A 218 6.95 17.95 -2.92
C ILE A 218 6.27 16.78 -3.63
N SER A 219 4.94 16.82 -3.79
CA SER A 219 4.18 15.78 -4.48
C SER A 219 4.67 15.58 -5.93
N GLU A 220 4.87 16.67 -6.67
CA GLU A 220 5.37 16.65 -8.05
C GLU A 220 6.79 16.08 -8.13
N ALA A 221 7.70 16.51 -7.25
CA ALA A 221 9.06 15.99 -7.16
C ALA A 221 9.04 14.46 -6.92
N ILE A 222 8.21 13.98 -5.99
CA ILE A 222 8.04 12.55 -5.72
C ILE A 222 7.52 11.81 -6.96
N ILE A 223 6.50 12.33 -7.61
CA ILE A 223 5.93 11.75 -8.83
C ILE A 223 7.01 11.62 -9.91
N LYS A 224 7.78 12.69 -10.15
CA LYS A 224 8.85 12.70 -11.15
C LYS A 224 9.96 11.70 -10.83
N ILE A 225 10.44 11.66 -9.57
CA ILE A 225 11.42 10.67 -9.11
C ILE A 225 10.90 9.24 -9.29
N ARG A 226 9.63 8.98 -9.00
CA ARG A 226 9.06 7.63 -9.12
C ARG A 226 8.89 7.22 -10.58
N LYS A 227 8.40 8.12 -11.44
CA LYS A 227 8.30 7.88 -12.89
C LYS A 227 9.65 7.62 -13.55
N SER A 228 10.73 8.25 -13.07
CA SER A 228 12.08 7.98 -13.59
C SER A 228 12.65 6.61 -13.18
N LYS A 229 12.13 6.01 -12.10
CA LYS A 229 12.67 4.75 -11.54
C LYS A 229 11.79 3.53 -11.79
N LEU A 230 10.50 3.73 -12.00
CA LEU A 230 9.52 2.65 -12.11
C LEU A 230 8.75 2.79 -13.42
N PRO A 231 8.66 1.72 -14.22
CA PRO A 231 7.87 1.76 -15.44
C PRO A 231 6.39 1.90 -15.13
N ASP A 232 5.64 2.52 -16.06
CA ASP A 232 4.18 2.54 -16.00
C ASP A 232 3.65 1.11 -16.11
N THR A 233 2.80 0.71 -15.17
CA THR A 233 2.18 -0.63 -15.14
C THR A 233 1.27 -0.91 -16.33
N ASN A 234 0.79 0.13 -17.03
CA ASN A 234 0.02 -0.02 -18.27
C ASN A 234 0.92 -0.36 -19.49
N ILE A 235 2.23 -0.07 -19.39
CA ILE A 235 3.19 -0.34 -20.47
C ILE A 235 3.99 -1.61 -20.16
N LEU A 236 4.43 -1.75 -18.92
CA LEU A 236 5.23 -2.89 -18.49
C LEU A 236 4.74 -3.37 -17.10
N GLY A 237 4.17 -4.56 -17.05
CA GLY A 237 3.67 -5.17 -15.83
C GLY A 237 4.75 -5.21 -14.73
N ASN A 238 4.45 -4.64 -13.56
CA ASN A 238 5.37 -4.62 -12.42
C ASN A 238 4.63 -4.39 -11.10
N CYS A 239 5.32 -4.57 -9.98
CA CYS A 239 4.83 -4.21 -8.66
C CYS A 239 5.76 -3.24 -7.91
N GLY A 240 6.50 -2.43 -8.65
CA GLY A 240 7.46 -1.48 -8.09
C GLY A 240 8.65 -2.17 -7.41
N SER A 241 9.02 -1.72 -6.22
CA SER A 241 10.10 -2.33 -5.44
C SER A 241 9.69 -3.70 -4.91
N PHE A 242 10.05 -4.75 -5.62
CA PHE A 242 9.69 -6.14 -5.27
C PHE A 242 10.30 -6.59 -3.94
N PHE A 243 11.58 -6.28 -3.70
CA PHE A 243 12.26 -6.71 -2.50
C PHE A 243 12.19 -5.68 -1.38
N LYS A 244 11.90 -6.15 -0.16
CA LYS A 244 12.12 -5.35 1.05
C LYS A 244 13.60 -5.11 1.27
N ASN A 245 13.96 -3.95 1.78
CA ASN A 245 15.31 -3.70 2.27
C ASN A 245 15.59 -4.65 3.45
N PRO A 246 16.61 -5.50 3.39
CA PRO A 246 16.92 -6.42 4.48
C PRO A 246 17.37 -5.68 5.73
N VAL A 247 16.95 -6.20 6.89
CA VAL A 247 17.38 -5.73 8.20
C VAL A 247 18.31 -6.77 8.80
N ILE A 248 19.52 -6.35 9.17
CA ILE A 248 20.56 -7.20 9.76
C ILE A 248 21.06 -6.62 11.07
N ASN A 249 21.71 -7.44 11.89
CA ASN A 249 22.35 -6.98 13.12
C ASN A 249 23.60 -6.12 12.83
N GLU A 250 23.97 -5.29 13.78
CA GLU A 250 25.09 -4.35 13.69
C GLU A 250 26.42 -5.04 13.39
N SER A 251 26.70 -6.17 14.05
CA SER A 251 27.93 -6.96 13.83
C SER A 251 28.06 -7.39 12.36
N LYS A 252 26.99 -8.01 11.81
CA LYS A 252 26.95 -8.43 10.41
C LYS A 252 27.06 -7.22 9.45
N TYR A 253 26.44 -6.09 9.80
CA TYR A 253 26.57 -4.88 9.02
C TYR A 253 28.02 -4.42 8.91
N PHE A 254 28.74 -4.28 10.02
CA PHE A 254 30.12 -3.82 9.99
C PHE A 254 31.07 -4.83 9.33
N THR A 255 30.84 -6.12 9.49
CA THR A 255 31.58 -7.17 8.76
C THR A 255 31.40 -7.00 7.24
N LEU A 256 30.17 -6.82 6.77
CA LEU A 256 29.90 -6.59 5.36
C LEU A 256 30.43 -5.24 4.88
N LYS A 257 30.33 -4.17 5.69
CA LYS A 257 30.83 -2.84 5.34
C LYS A 257 32.35 -2.79 5.15
N LYS A 258 33.10 -3.59 5.94
CA LYS A 258 34.54 -3.77 5.72
C LYS A 258 34.84 -4.42 4.36
N LYS A 259 34.05 -5.43 3.98
CA LYS A 259 34.22 -6.15 2.70
C LYS A 259 33.70 -5.34 1.50
N PHE A 260 32.67 -4.53 1.70
CA PHE A 260 31.99 -3.73 0.69
C PHE A 260 31.85 -2.26 1.15
N PRO A 261 32.90 -1.44 1.05
CA PRO A 261 32.91 -0.08 1.58
C PRO A 261 31.83 0.85 1.02
N SER A 262 31.37 0.63 -0.22
CA SER A 262 30.29 1.40 -0.86
C SER A 262 28.88 0.98 -0.40
N MET A 263 28.71 -0.13 0.36
CA MET A 263 27.40 -0.61 0.79
C MET A 263 26.68 0.41 1.67
N PRO A 264 25.52 0.95 1.26
CA PRO A 264 24.74 1.87 2.09
C PRO A 264 24.04 1.08 3.22
N GLY A 265 23.95 1.71 4.38
CA GLY A 265 23.22 1.16 5.52
C GLY A 265 22.67 2.25 6.41
N PHE A 266 21.46 2.05 6.90
CA PHE A 266 20.76 3.00 7.74
C PHE A 266 20.44 2.33 9.08
N LYS A 267 20.94 2.92 10.17
CA LYS A 267 20.59 2.47 11.53
C LYS A 267 19.11 2.77 11.77
N ILE A 268 18.34 1.73 12.14
CA ILE A 268 16.89 1.86 12.35
C ILE A 268 16.49 1.66 13.81
N GLU A 269 17.25 0.87 14.56
CA GLU A 269 17.09 0.57 15.98
C GLU A 269 18.45 0.29 16.60
N LYS A 270 18.48 0.14 17.95
CA LYS A 270 19.67 -0.36 18.64
C LYS A 270 20.09 -1.73 18.04
N ASN A 271 21.33 -1.81 17.59
CA ASN A 271 21.94 -3.02 16.99
C ASN A 271 21.28 -3.52 15.69
N LYS A 272 20.51 -2.68 14.95
CA LYS A 272 19.90 -3.07 13.68
C LYS A 272 20.16 -2.05 12.57
N TYR A 273 20.54 -2.55 11.41
CA TYR A 273 20.80 -1.80 10.19
C TYR A 273 19.94 -2.31 9.04
N LYS A 274 19.38 -1.38 8.29
CA LYS A 274 18.66 -1.63 7.03
C LYS A 274 19.59 -1.39 5.85
N ILE A 275 19.74 -2.38 4.96
CA ILE A 275 20.55 -2.31 3.73
C ILE A 275 19.63 -2.09 2.53
N SER A 276 20.08 -1.29 1.56
CA SER A 276 19.33 -1.08 0.32
C SER A 276 19.29 -2.34 -0.54
N ALA A 277 18.10 -2.89 -0.79
CA ALA A 277 17.90 -4.00 -1.74
C ALA A 277 18.26 -3.57 -3.17
N ALA A 278 17.96 -2.31 -3.53
CA ALA A 278 18.31 -1.77 -4.85
C ALA A 278 19.84 -1.77 -5.05
N TRP A 279 20.62 -1.34 -4.03
CA TRP A 279 22.07 -1.41 -4.10
C TRP A 279 22.58 -2.84 -4.26
N LEU A 280 22.00 -3.81 -3.56
CA LEU A 280 22.39 -5.22 -3.70
C LEU A 280 22.14 -5.74 -5.11
N ILE A 281 20.99 -5.42 -5.69
CA ILE A 281 20.62 -5.78 -7.06
C ILE A 281 21.59 -5.17 -8.07
N GLU A 282 21.91 -3.88 -7.91
CA GLU A 282 22.82 -3.16 -8.79
C GLU A 282 24.26 -3.66 -8.64
N PHE A 283 24.73 -3.86 -7.40
CA PHE A 283 26.06 -4.40 -7.10
C PHE A 283 26.26 -5.80 -7.73
N LEU A 284 25.21 -6.65 -7.68
CA LEU A 284 25.21 -7.97 -8.31
C LEU A 284 24.97 -7.93 -9.82
N LYS A 285 24.89 -6.75 -10.42
CA LYS A 285 24.68 -6.54 -11.88
C LYS A 285 23.38 -7.16 -12.42
N TYR A 286 22.31 -7.19 -11.61
CA TYR A 286 21.00 -7.65 -12.05
C TYR A 286 20.15 -6.53 -12.67
N LYS A 287 20.46 -5.25 -12.42
CA LYS A 287 19.76 -4.11 -13.02
C LYS A 287 19.82 -4.20 -14.55
N GLY A 288 18.66 -4.13 -15.20
CA GLY A 288 18.51 -4.26 -16.65
C GLY A 288 18.61 -5.68 -17.20
N ARG A 289 18.79 -6.72 -16.35
CA ARG A 289 18.80 -8.12 -16.79
C ARG A 289 17.40 -8.69 -16.94
N SER A 290 17.19 -9.46 -18.00
CA SER A 290 15.96 -10.22 -18.25
C SER A 290 16.27 -11.70 -18.50
N ILE A 291 15.36 -12.57 -18.07
CA ILE A 291 15.34 -14.01 -18.37
C ILE A 291 13.94 -14.30 -18.91
N GLY A 292 13.83 -14.56 -20.22
CA GLY A 292 12.53 -14.62 -20.88
C GLY A 292 11.76 -13.30 -20.69
N ASN A 293 10.51 -13.40 -20.23
CA ASN A 293 9.62 -12.25 -20.01
C ASN A 293 9.74 -11.62 -18.60
N VAL A 294 10.69 -12.06 -17.80
CA VAL A 294 10.86 -11.56 -16.40
C VAL A 294 12.25 -10.93 -16.28
N GLY A 295 12.29 -9.77 -15.60
CA GLY A 295 13.55 -9.07 -15.44
C GLY A 295 13.55 -8.02 -14.33
N VAL A 296 14.71 -7.40 -14.18
CA VAL A 296 14.90 -6.21 -13.33
C VAL A 296 14.99 -5.00 -14.24
N TYR A 297 14.13 -4.01 -13.98
CA TYR A 297 14.10 -2.78 -14.79
C TYR A 297 15.43 -2.01 -14.73
N LYS A 298 15.67 -1.17 -15.77
CA LYS A 298 16.91 -0.37 -15.98
C LYS A 298 17.20 0.64 -14.85
#